data_9247df1af276d8253483cf0fa2ac7526
#
_entry.id   9247df1af276d8253483cf0fa2ac7526
#
_cell.length_a   1.000
_cell.length_b   1.000
_cell.length_c   1.000
_cell.angle_alpha   90.00
_cell.angle_beta   90.00
_cell.angle_gamma   90.00
#
_symmetry.space_group_name_H-M   'P 1'
#
loop_
_entity.id
_entity.type
_entity.pdbx_description
1 polymer ?
#
loop_
_entity_poly.entity_id
_entity_poly.type
_entity_poly.pdbx_seq_one_letter_code
_entity_poly.pdbx_strand_id
1 'polypeptide(L)'
;MQIQMMKLSEIHPYEKNPRFNDSAVEAVANSIKEFGFQQPIVVDKDFVVIVGHTRLKAAEQLGLSEVPVVIAENLTPEQVQAYRIADNKTGEIAEWNYDLLPIELRDLQEKDFDLSLLGFDTDELDRLLNGSSEENVVAEGETDADAVPDVPEEPVSQPGVIYQLGKHRLMCGDSTKAEDVARLMCDGKADLVFTDPPYGVSYRGVNNPGGRLWEVIENDDLRGEKLSEFLLAAFKNLKASLRKKRAFYIWYATSNHVQFELAIRDAGLKPKQVLFWNKGMILGHSDYHWAHEPCFYGCHEGENCEWFGDRCQTTVWDIKRDNTREYVHPTQKPTALAIKAIFNSSKAGETVLDLFGGSGSTLIACEQTNRVNCTMEFDPKYADVIRRRWAEFVHGEGCDWQALTPAVEE
;
A
#
# COMPACT_ATOMS: atom_id res chain seq x y z
N MET A 1 -18.94 -38.36 -21.75
CA MET A 1 -19.65 -37.45 -20.85
C MET A 1 -20.88 -36.97 -21.61
N GLN A 2 -22.09 -37.22 -21.09
CA GLN A 2 -23.34 -36.85 -21.75
C GLN A 2 -24.13 -35.90 -20.80
N ILE A 3 -24.59 -34.78 -21.33
CA ILE A 3 -25.46 -33.86 -20.58
C ILE A 3 -26.89 -34.32 -20.81
N GLN A 4 -27.67 -34.38 -19.73
CA GLN A 4 -29.09 -34.69 -19.78
C GLN A 4 -29.87 -33.68 -18.91
N MET A 5 -31.14 -33.41 -19.28
CA MET A 5 -32.04 -32.64 -18.46
C MET A 5 -32.59 -33.52 -17.35
N MET A 6 -32.53 -33.01 -16.09
CA MET A 6 -33.01 -33.73 -14.92
C MET A 6 -33.92 -32.81 -14.09
N LYS A 7 -34.99 -33.37 -13.53
CA LYS A 7 -35.86 -32.60 -12.63
C LYS A 7 -35.14 -32.20 -11.37
N LEU A 8 -35.35 -30.95 -10.93
CA LEU A 8 -34.72 -30.43 -9.71
C LEU A 8 -35.02 -31.32 -8.49
N SER A 9 -36.24 -31.87 -8.43
CA SER A 9 -36.69 -32.74 -7.33
C SER A 9 -35.95 -34.07 -7.23
N GLU A 10 -35.20 -34.46 -8.25
CA GLU A 10 -34.44 -35.72 -8.31
C GLU A 10 -32.96 -35.48 -7.88
N ILE A 11 -32.54 -34.21 -7.73
CA ILE A 11 -31.15 -33.87 -7.40
C ILE A 11 -31.05 -33.59 -5.90
N HIS A 12 -30.07 -34.20 -5.25
CA HIS A 12 -29.87 -34.10 -3.81
C HIS A 12 -28.62 -33.28 -3.49
N PRO A 13 -28.72 -32.22 -2.65
CA PRO A 13 -27.54 -31.51 -2.18
C PRO A 13 -26.70 -32.42 -1.29
N TYR A 14 -25.37 -32.23 -1.31
CA TYR A 14 -24.50 -32.94 -0.39
C TYR A 14 -24.51 -32.25 0.98
N GLU A 15 -25.03 -32.89 2.01
CA GLU A 15 -25.26 -32.33 3.35
C GLU A 15 -23.98 -31.87 4.05
N LYS A 16 -22.83 -32.52 3.78
CA LYS A 16 -21.53 -32.21 4.36
C LYS A 16 -20.70 -31.29 3.46
N ASN A 17 -21.33 -30.42 2.67
CA ASN A 17 -20.61 -29.47 1.83
C ASN A 17 -19.76 -28.52 2.71
N PRO A 18 -18.41 -28.49 2.57
CA PRO A 18 -17.55 -27.67 3.42
C PRO A 18 -17.56 -26.18 3.05
N ARG A 19 -18.28 -25.76 1.99
CA ARG A 19 -18.30 -24.40 1.49
C ARG A 19 -19.63 -23.71 1.77
N PHE A 20 -19.54 -22.52 2.37
CA PHE A 20 -20.67 -21.61 2.48
C PHE A 20 -20.83 -20.83 1.16
N ASN A 21 -21.97 -20.96 0.50
CA ASN A 21 -22.20 -20.40 -0.84
C ASN A 21 -23.47 -19.56 -0.95
N ASP A 22 -24.14 -19.24 0.16
CA ASP A 22 -25.40 -18.52 0.16
C ASP A 22 -25.28 -17.11 -0.40
N SER A 23 -24.18 -16.41 -0.12
CA SER A 23 -23.91 -15.07 -0.65
C SER A 23 -23.70 -15.03 -2.17
N ALA A 24 -23.36 -16.16 -2.80
CA ALA A 24 -23.13 -16.24 -4.24
C ALA A 24 -24.39 -16.67 -5.04
N VAL A 25 -25.48 -17.04 -4.36
CA VAL A 25 -26.66 -17.60 -5.03
C VAL A 25 -27.33 -16.58 -5.94
N GLU A 26 -27.46 -15.35 -5.50
CA GLU A 26 -28.10 -14.27 -6.26
C GLU A 26 -27.30 -13.94 -7.54
N ALA A 27 -25.99 -13.79 -7.43
CA ALA A 27 -25.12 -13.56 -8.58
C ALA A 27 -25.19 -14.68 -9.62
N VAL A 28 -25.20 -15.94 -9.16
CA VAL A 28 -25.36 -17.12 -10.05
C VAL A 28 -26.76 -17.17 -10.65
N ALA A 29 -27.81 -16.82 -9.91
CA ALA A 29 -29.17 -16.77 -10.43
C ALA A 29 -29.30 -15.70 -11.53
N ASN A 30 -28.73 -14.52 -11.34
CA ASN A 30 -28.71 -13.46 -12.34
C ASN A 30 -27.94 -13.91 -13.61
N SER A 31 -26.79 -14.55 -13.45
CA SER A 31 -26.04 -15.13 -14.55
C SER A 31 -26.82 -16.19 -15.32
N ILE A 32 -27.52 -17.09 -14.63
CA ILE A 32 -28.38 -18.11 -15.29
C ILE A 32 -29.55 -17.46 -16.04
N LYS A 33 -30.14 -16.41 -15.48
CA LYS A 33 -31.25 -15.66 -16.09
C LYS A 33 -30.82 -14.96 -17.38
N GLU A 34 -29.64 -14.37 -17.40
CA GLU A 34 -29.12 -13.59 -18.53
C GLU A 34 -28.52 -14.48 -19.62
N PHE A 35 -27.63 -15.40 -19.24
CA PHE A 35 -26.87 -16.21 -20.19
C PHE A 35 -27.43 -17.61 -20.41
N GLY A 36 -28.47 -17.99 -19.66
CA GLY A 36 -28.94 -19.38 -19.62
C GLY A 36 -28.06 -20.28 -18.77
N PHE A 37 -28.47 -21.55 -18.63
CA PHE A 37 -27.74 -22.56 -17.84
C PHE A 37 -26.58 -23.15 -18.65
N GLN A 38 -25.44 -22.46 -18.73
CA GLN A 38 -24.31 -22.84 -19.60
C GLN A 38 -23.41 -23.93 -19.00
N GLN A 39 -23.35 -24.06 -17.67
CA GLN A 39 -22.49 -25.03 -16.99
C GLN A 39 -23.35 -26.07 -16.23
N PRO A 40 -23.37 -27.36 -16.63
CA PRO A 40 -24.21 -28.37 -15.99
C PRO A 40 -23.81 -28.61 -14.53
N ILE A 41 -24.76 -29.10 -13.74
CA ILE A 41 -24.50 -29.65 -12.41
C ILE A 41 -23.90 -31.03 -12.55
N VAL A 42 -22.85 -31.34 -11.79
CA VAL A 42 -22.28 -32.67 -11.75
C VAL A 42 -22.78 -33.42 -10.53
N VAL A 43 -23.36 -34.59 -10.72
CA VAL A 43 -23.87 -35.45 -9.67
C VAL A 43 -23.21 -36.84 -9.72
N ASP A 44 -23.23 -37.55 -8.61
CA ASP A 44 -22.84 -38.96 -8.56
C ASP A 44 -23.99 -39.88 -9.06
N LYS A 45 -23.77 -41.21 -9.01
CA LYS A 45 -24.75 -42.22 -9.42
C LYS A 45 -26.05 -42.21 -8.61
N ASP A 46 -26.02 -41.63 -7.38
CA ASP A 46 -27.16 -41.52 -6.49
C ASP A 46 -27.79 -40.12 -6.58
N PHE A 47 -27.44 -39.33 -7.61
CA PHE A 47 -27.87 -37.97 -7.91
C PHE A 47 -27.51 -36.93 -6.82
N VAL A 48 -26.50 -37.23 -5.99
CA VAL A 48 -25.98 -36.27 -5.00
C VAL A 48 -24.96 -35.36 -5.68
N VAL A 49 -25.10 -34.05 -5.45
CA VAL A 49 -24.25 -33.04 -6.09
C VAL A 49 -22.77 -33.20 -5.72
N ILE A 50 -21.93 -33.27 -6.77
CA ILE A 50 -20.47 -33.18 -6.66
C ILE A 50 -20.04 -31.73 -6.88
N VAL A 51 -20.45 -31.12 -8.02
CA VAL A 51 -20.09 -29.76 -8.43
C VAL A 51 -21.37 -28.98 -8.76
N GLY A 52 -21.48 -27.75 -8.29
CA GLY A 52 -22.57 -26.84 -8.66
C GLY A 52 -23.65 -26.67 -7.60
N HIS A 53 -23.35 -26.78 -6.31
CA HIS A 53 -24.28 -26.51 -5.21
C HIS A 53 -24.93 -25.10 -5.30
N THR A 54 -24.14 -24.08 -5.67
CA THR A 54 -24.66 -22.72 -5.87
C THR A 54 -25.64 -22.66 -7.05
N ARG A 55 -25.34 -23.39 -8.15
CA ARG A 55 -26.22 -23.47 -9.32
C ARG A 55 -27.52 -24.19 -9.00
N LEU A 56 -27.50 -25.24 -8.15
CA LEU A 56 -28.70 -25.92 -7.68
C LEU A 56 -29.61 -24.93 -6.91
N LYS A 57 -29.06 -24.22 -5.91
CA LYS A 57 -29.80 -23.21 -5.13
C LYS A 57 -30.32 -22.08 -6.01
N ALA A 58 -29.52 -21.60 -6.97
CA ALA A 58 -29.93 -20.55 -7.91
C ALA A 58 -31.10 -21.05 -8.81
N ALA A 59 -31.06 -22.29 -9.27
CA ALA A 59 -32.14 -22.90 -10.05
C ALA A 59 -33.45 -23.02 -9.24
N GLU A 60 -33.35 -23.40 -7.97
CA GLU A 60 -34.48 -23.39 -7.01
C GLU A 60 -35.07 -22.00 -6.85
N GLN A 61 -34.23 -20.99 -6.63
CA GLN A 61 -34.66 -19.58 -6.50
C GLN A 61 -35.35 -19.06 -7.77
N LEU A 62 -34.89 -19.50 -8.96
CA LEU A 62 -35.49 -19.14 -10.24
C LEU A 62 -36.74 -19.94 -10.57
N GLY A 63 -37.09 -20.95 -9.77
CA GLY A 63 -38.24 -21.82 -10.00
C GLY A 63 -38.14 -22.71 -11.23
N LEU A 64 -36.91 -23.09 -11.62
CA LEU A 64 -36.71 -23.99 -12.74
C LEU A 64 -37.20 -25.38 -12.39
N SER A 65 -37.87 -26.07 -13.34
CA SER A 65 -38.36 -27.45 -13.16
C SER A 65 -37.29 -28.48 -13.44
N GLU A 66 -36.38 -28.18 -14.40
CA GLU A 66 -35.32 -29.06 -14.88
C GLU A 66 -34.04 -28.27 -15.09
N VAL A 67 -32.90 -28.93 -14.92
CA VAL A 67 -31.56 -28.40 -15.15
C VAL A 67 -30.66 -29.37 -15.89
N PRO A 68 -29.63 -28.85 -16.61
CA PRO A 68 -28.66 -29.74 -17.26
C PRO A 68 -27.74 -30.38 -16.23
N VAL A 69 -27.59 -31.70 -16.31
CA VAL A 69 -26.80 -32.51 -15.37
C VAL A 69 -25.84 -33.41 -16.11
N VAL A 70 -24.69 -33.65 -15.52
CA VAL A 70 -23.74 -34.71 -15.89
C VAL A 70 -23.65 -35.69 -14.74
N ILE A 71 -23.90 -36.96 -15.02
CA ILE A 71 -23.75 -38.05 -14.04
C ILE A 71 -22.32 -38.61 -14.13
N ALA A 72 -21.59 -38.54 -12.99
CA ALA A 72 -20.23 -39.08 -12.88
C ALA A 72 -20.25 -40.55 -12.46
N GLU A 73 -20.69 -41.44 -13.38
CA GLU A 73 -20.90 -42.87 -13.11
C GLU A 73 -19.62 -43.65 -12.78
N ASN A 74 -18.47 -43.22 -13.28
CA ASN A 74 -17.21 -43.95 -13.23
C ASN A 74 -16.29 -43.58 -12.07
N LEU A 75 -16.73 -42.72 -11.13
CA LEU A 75 -15.94 -42.30 -9.98
C LEU A 75 -16.17 -43.21 -8.77
N THR A 76 -15.09 -43.57 -8.07
CA THR A 76 -15.22 -44.20 -6.75
C THR A 76 -15.71 -43.20 -5.69
N PRO A 77 -16.26 -43.68 -4.54
CA PRO A 77 -16.69 -42.78 -3.47
C PRO A 77 -15.59 -41.82 -3.01
N GLU A 78 -14.35 -42.28 -2.93
CA GLU A 78 -13.18 -41.48 -2.55
C GLU A 78 -12.87 -40.42 -3.62
N GLN A 79 -12.98 -40.77 -4.91
CA GLN A 79 -12.80 -39.83 -6.01
C GLN A 79 -13.90 -38.75 -6.02
N VAL A 80 -15.15 -39.15 -5.76
CA VAL A 80 -16.27 -38.19 -5.61
C VAL A 80 -16.00 -37.19 -4.49
N GLN A 81 -15.55 -37.68 -3.32
CA GLN A 81 -15.20 -36.83 -2.21
C GLN A 81 -14.02 -35.88 -2.53
N ALA A 82 -12.96 -36.40 -3.15
CA ALA A 82 -11.81 -35.62 -3.56
C ALA A 82 -12.19 -34.58 -4.63
N TYR A 83 -13.04 -34.93 -5.60
CA TYR A 83 -13.45 -34.03 -6.67
C TYR A 83 -14.28 -32.83 -6.13
N ARG A 84 -15.16 -33.05 -5.13
CA ARG A 84 -15.87 -31.94 -4.45
C ARG A 84 -14.93 -30.89 -3.89
N ILE A 85 -13.79 -31.30 -3.34
CA ILE A 85 -12.78 -30.40 -2.78
C ILE A 85 -11.95 -29.77 -3.90
N ALA A 86 -11.46 -30.58 -4.83
CA ALA A 86 -10.57 -30.13 -5.90
C ALA A 86 -11.21 -29.07 -6.80
N ASP A 87 -12.47 -29.25 -7.20
CA ASP A 87 -13.19 -28.31 -8.06
C ASP A 87 -13.30 -26.92 -7.40
N ASN A 88 -13.63 -26.90 -6.11
CA ASN A 88 -13.69 -25.63 -5.36
C ASN A 88 -12.30 -25.00 -5.20
N LYS A 89 -11.25 -25.80 -4.92
CA LYS A 89 -9.91 -25.27 -4.67
C LYS A 89 -9.22 -24.77 -5.92
N THR A 90 -9.41 -25.46 -7.05
CA THR A 90 -8.80 -25.01 -8.32
C THR A 90 -9.37 -23.71 -8.83
N GLY A 91 -10.65 -23.41 -8.56
CA GLY A 91 -11.25 -22.10 -8.87
C GLY A 91 -10.67 -20.92 -8.07
N GLU A 92 -10.06 -21.20 -6.90
CA GLU A 92 -9.42 -20.17 -6.05
C GLU A 92 -7.98 -19.84 -6.47
N ILE A 93 -7.38 -20.62 -7.37
CA ILE A 93 -5.98 -20.43 -7.81
C ILE A 93 -5.90 -19.41 -8.96
N ALA A 94 -7.00 -19.25 -9.72
CA ALA A 94 -7.03 -18.27 -10.81
C ALA A 94 -7.17 -16.85 -10.26
N GLU A 95 -6.36 -15.95 -10.79
CA GLU A 95 -6.37 -14.53 -10.45
C GLU A 95 -6.81 -13.70 -11.66
N TRP A 96 -7.44 -12.55 -11.41
CA TRP A 96 -7.79 -11.59 -12.43
C TRP A 96 -6.53 -10.86 -12.95
N ASN A 97 -6.44 -10.68 -14.26
CA ASN A 97 -5.50 -9.73 -14.83
C ASN A 97 -6.11 -8.32 -14.73
N TYR A 98 -5.68 -7.57 -13.72
CA TYR A 98 -6.20 -6.23 -13.43
C TYR A 98 -5.77 -5.15 -14.44
N ASP A 99 -4.85 -5.43 -15.37
CA ASP A 99 -4.54 -4.54 -16.49
C ASP A 99 -5.57 -4.71 -17.63
N LEU A 100 -6.12 -5.91 -17.82
CA LEU A 100 -7.06 -6.23 -18.88
C LEU A 100 -8.53 -6.15 -18.45
N LEU A 101 -8.84 -6.58 -17.22
CA LEU A 101 -10.21 -6.63 -16.71
C LEU A 101 -10.95 -5.27 -16.80
N PRO A 102 -10.36 -4.12 -16.43
CA PRO A 102 -11.01 -2.82 -16.59
C PRO A 102 -11.31 -2.46 -18.05
N ILE A 103 -10.48 -2.92 -18.98
CA ILE A 103 -10.67 -2.68 -20.42
C ILE A 103 -11.91 -3.42 -20.91
N GLU A 104 -12.03 -4.70 -20.56
CA GLU A 104 -13.19 -5.54 -20.92
C GLU A 104 -14.48 -5.02 -20.30
N LEU A 105 -14.42 -4.56 -19.02
CA LEU A 105 -15.59 -3.99 -18.34
C LEU A 105 -16.06 -2.68 -19.00
N ARG A 106 -15.13 -1.79 -19.41
CA ARG A 106 -15.47 -0.56 -20.14
C ARG A 106 -16.06 -0.87 -21.50
N ASP A 107 -15.53 -1.83 -22.23
CA ASP A 107 -16.02 -2.28 -23.53
C ASP A 107 -17.48 -2.80 -23.44
N LEU A 108 -17.82 -3.48 -22.33
CA LEU A 108 -19.18 -3.91 -22.01
C LEU A 108 -20.08 -2.72 -21.66
N GLN A 109 -19.59 -1.78 -20.86
CA GLN A 109 -20.30 -0.58 -20.45
C GLN A 109 -20.63 0.33 -21.66
N GLU A 110 -19.70 0.48 -22.61
CA GLU A 110 -19.92 1.23 -23.86
C GLU A 110 -20.98 0.58 -24.76
N LYS A 111 -21.24 -0.72 -24.57
CA LYS A 111 -22.28 -1.49 -25.27
C LYS A 111 -23.61 -1.55 -24.50
N ASP A 112 -23.76 -0.68 -23.47
CA ASP A 112 -24.93 -0.63 -22.59
C ASP A 112 -25.26 -1.96 -21.86
N PHE A 113 -24.23 -2.82 -21.62
CA PHE A 113 -24.41 -4.05 -20.87
C PHE A 113 -24.48 -3.76 -19.36
N ASP A 114 -25.43 -4.42 -18.67
CA ASP A 114 -25.58 -4.29 -17.21
C ASP A 114 -24.48 -5.05 -16.45
N LEU A 115 -23.47 -4.33 -16.00
CA LEU A 115 -22.31 -4.90 -15.30
C LEU A 115 -22.67 -5.50 -13.93
N SER A 116 -23.81 -5.15 -13.32
CA SER A 116 -24.26 -5.74 -12.05
C SER A 116 -24.54 -7.25 -12.15
N LEU A 117 -24.71 -7.76 -13.38
CA LEU A 117 -24.93 -9.16 -13.68
C LEU A 117 -23.65 -10.01 -13.65
N LEU A 118 -22.47 -9.37 -13.59
CA LEU A 118 -21.16 -10.04 -13.61
C LEU A 118 -20.71 -10.57 -12.25
N GLY A 119 -21.42 -10.17 -11.16
CA GLY A 119 -21.16 -10.66 -9.82
C GLY A 119 -20.10 -9.88 -9.03
N PHE A 120 -19.60 -8.77 -9.58
CA PHE A 120 -18.81 -7.79 -8.84
C PHE A 120 -19.72 -6.95 -7.94
N ASP A 121 -19.25 -6.55 -6.77
CA ASP A 121 -19.98 -5.56 -5.98
C ASP A 121 -19.85 -4.14 -6.57
N THR A 122 -20.75 -3.24 -6.18
CA THR A 122 -20.79 -1.88 -6.73
C THR A 122 -19.50 -1.10 -6.50
N ASP A 123 -18.87 -1.25 -5.33
CA ASP A 123 -17.64 -0.57 -4.98
C ASP A 123 -16.44 -1.17 -5.73
N GLU A 124 -16.50 -2.47 -6.04
CA GLU A 124 -15.49 -3.17 -6.85
C GLU A 124 -15.57 -2.74 -8.31
N LEU A 125 -16.79 -2.67 -8.88
CA LEU A 125 -17.01 -2.17 -10.24
C LEU A 125 -16.57 -0.71 -10.38
N ASP A 126 -16.93 0.13 -9.41
CA ASP A 126 -16.53 1.55 -9.43
C ASP A 126 -15.01 1.69 -9.43
N ARG A 127 -14.31 0.91 -8.59
CA ARG A 127 -12.84 0.87 -8.56
C ARG A 127 -12.21 0.36 -9.86
N LEU A 128 -12.81 -0.66 -10.50
CA LEU A 128 -12.30 -1.24 -11.74
C LEU A 128 -12.53 -0.32 -12.96
N LEU A 129 -13.66 0.37 -13.01
CA LEU A 129 -14.04 1.21 -14.15
C LEU A 129 -13.46 2.62 -14.09
N ASN A 130 -13.50 3.23 -12.90
CA ASN A 130 -13.12 4.63 -12.73
C ASN A 130 -11.70 4.79 -12.22
N GLY A 131 -10.98 3.66 -11.99
CA GLY A 131 -9.78 3.68 -11.18
C GLY A 131 -10.19 4.00 -9.74
N SER A 132 -9.30 3.85 -8.78
CA SER A 132 -9.55 4.43 -7.47
C SER A 132 -9.98 5.88 -7.67
N SER A 133 -11.13 6.26 -7.13
CA SER A 133 -11.83 7.56 -7.20
C SER A 133 -10.90 8.75 -7.49
N GLU A 134 -11.42 9.92 -7.85
CA GLU A 134 -10.70 11.22 -7.96
C GLU A 134 -9.66 11.46 -6.83
N GLU A 135 -9.73 10.66 -5.76
CA GLU A 135 -8.81 10.66 -4.61
C GLU A 135 -7.40 10.09 -4.92
N ASN A 136 -7.18 9.33 -6.00
CA ASN A 136 -5.89 8.70 -6.34
C ASN A 136 -5.24 9.26 -7.61
N VAL A 137 -5.47 10.51 -7.91
CA VAL A 137 -4.77 11.24 -8.97
C VAL A 137 -3.36 11.62 -8.47
N VAL A 138 -2.35 11.35 -9.29
CA VAL A 138 -0.98 11.85 -9.10
C VAL A 138 -0.82 13.10 -9.97
N ALA A 139 -0.76 14.27 -9.35
CA ALA A 139 -0.55 15.52 -10.08
C ALA A 139 0.90 15.62 -10.57
N GLU A 140 1.07 16.15 -11.76
CA GLU A 140 2.38 16.53 -12.30
C GLU A 140 2.79 17.89 -11.72
N GLY A 141 4.09 18.09 -11.47
CA GLY A 141 4.67 19.37 -11.09
C GLY A 141 5.35 20.07 -12.28
N GLU A 142 5.92 21.22 -12.02
CA GLU A 142 6.71 21.98 -13.00
C GLU A 142 8.12 21.37 -13.21
N THR A 143 8.56 20.50 -12.27
CA THR A 143 9.82 19.77 -12.35
C THR A 143 9.61 18.27 -12.10
N ASP A 144 10.63 17.44 -12.38
CA ASP A 144 10.61 16.02 -12.04
C ASP A 144 10.40 15.83 -10.52
N ALA A 145 9.44 15.00 -10.15
CA ALA A 145 9.11 14.73 -8.74
C ALA A 145 10.29 14.15 -7.94
N ASP A 146 11.17 13.39 -8.59
CA ASP A 146 12.35 12.77 -7.97
C ASP A 146 13.62 13.63 -8.09
N ALA A 147 13.57 14.79 -8.79
CA ALA A 147 14.65 15.76 -8.80
C ALA A 147 14.89 16.36 -7.40
N VAL A 148 16.16 16.47 -7.00
CA VAL A 148 16.55 17.02 -5.70
C VAL A 148 17.59 18.13 -5.91
N PRO A 149 17.37 19.34 -5.39
CA PRO A 149 18.33 20.42 -5.44
C PRO A 149 19.62 20.09 -4.69
N ASP A 150 20.73 20.71 -5.11
CA ASP A 150 22.00 20.60 -4.41
C ASP A 150 21.91 21.12 -2.95
N VAL A 151 22.63 20.43 -2.05
CA VAL A 151 22.73 20.82 -0.64
C VAL A 151 23.52 22.12 -0.53
N PRO A 152 23.00 23.18 0.11
CA PRO A 152 23.68 24.43 0.26
C PRO A 152 24.91 24.30 1.20
N GLU A 153 25.95 25.11 0.96
CA GLU A 153 27.11 25.17 1.87
C GLU A 153 26.69 25.79 3.21
N GLU A 154 25.93 26.91 3.16
CA GLU A 154 25.41 27.60 4.33
C GLU A 154 23.88 27.57 4.31
N PRO A 155 23.24 27.04 5.36
CA PRO A 155 21.79 26.97 5.43
C PRO A 155 21.15 28.32 5.79
N VAL A 156 19.95 28.55 5.25
CA VAL A 156 19.09 29.68 5.61
C VAL A 156 18.05 29.26 6.66
N SER A 157 17.64 28.00 6.63
CA SER A 157 16.73 27.43 7.63
C SER A 157 17.39 27.38 9.00
N GLN A 158 16.60 27.60 10.04
CA GLN A 158 17.09 27.71 11.42
C GLN A 158 16.47 26.60 12.30
N PRO A 159 17.25 26.02 13.21
CA PRO A 159 16.74 25.06 14.20
C PRO A 159 15.59 25.66 15.03
N GLY A 160 14.54 24.85 15.25
CA GLY A 160 13.35 25.24 16.01
C GLY A 160 12.31 26.03 15.22
N VAL A 161 12.60 26.41 13.96
CA VAL A 161 11.67 27.16 13.11
C VAL A 161 10.77 26.25 12.28
N ILE A 162 9.51 26.63 12.18
CA ILE A 162 8.53 25.98 11.29
C ILE A 162 8.36 26.84 10.04
N TYR A 163 8.35 26.18 8.88
CA TYR A 163 8.15 26.81 7.57
C TYR A 163 6.85 26.32 6.96
N GLN A 164 6.10 27.24 6.32
CA GLN A 164 4.87 26.91 5.59
C GLN A 164 5.19 26.71 4.11
N LEU A 165 4.86 25.54 3.56
CA LEU A 165 5.06 25.16 2.16
C LEU A 165 3.68 24.90 1.53
N GLY A 166 3.02 25.94 1.02
CA GLY A 166 1.62 25.84 0.60
C GLY A 166 0.73 25.34 1.74
N LYS A 167 0.17 24.14 1.59
CA LYS A 167 -0.63 23.47 2.64
C LYS A 167 0.20 22.63 3.61
N HIS A 168 1.49 22.42 3.35
CA HIS A 168 2.39 21.58 4.14
C HIS A 168 3.16 22.37 5.18
N ARG A 169 3.69 21.67 6.16
CA ARG A 169 4.52 22.23 7.24
C ARG A 169 5.84 21.48 7.33
N LEU A 170 6.93 22.22 7.39
CA LEU A 170 8.27 21.69 7.65
C LEU A 170 8.81 22.32 8.92
N MET A 171 9.30 21.53 9.85
CA MET A 171 10.05 22.00 11.01
C MET A 171 11.51 21.57 10.91
N CYS A 172 12.42 22.54 11.05
CA CYS A 172 13.80 22.21 11.34
C CYS A 172 13.92 21.90 12.84
N GLY A 173 13.83 20.62 13.25
CA GLY A 173 13.62 20.24 14.64
C GLY A 173 14.07 18.83 14.99
N ASP A 174 13.85 18.44 16.24
CA ASP A 174 14.30 17.19 16.82
C ASP A 174 13.12 16.24 17.07
N SER A 175 13.06 15.15 16.30
CA SER A 175 12.00 14.14 16.38
C SER A 175 11.87 13.45 17.75
N THR A 176 12.91 13.51 18.57
CA THR A 176 12.90 12.94 19.93
C THR A 176 12.22 13.87 20.95
N LYS A 177 12.03 15.16 20.60
CA LYS A 177 11.38 16.14 21.47
C LYS A 177 9.88 16.20 21.20
N ALA A 178 9.09 15.87 22.22
CA ALA A 178 7.63 15.87 22.12
C ALA A 178 7.07 17.28 21.82
N GLU A 179 7.70 18.31 22.32
CA GLU A 179 7.32 19.71 22.11
C GLU A 179 7.46 20.11 20.63
N ASP A 180 8.59 19.76 20.01
CA ASP A 180 8.84 20.05 18.59
C ASP A 180 7.79 19.35 17.70
N VAL A 181 7.49 18.07 17.99
CA VAL A 181 6.49 17.33 17.23
C VAL A 181 5.07 17.87 17.44
N ALA A 182 4.72 18.29 18.65
CA ALA A 182 3.43 18.92 18.93
C ALA A 182 3.27 20.26 18.19
N ARG A 183 4.30 21.11 18.18
CA ARG A 183 4.35 22.37 17.44
C ARG A 183 4.21 22.14 15.94
N LEU A 184 4.95 21.18 15.36
CA LEU A 184 4.83 20.80 13.95
C LEU A 184 3.39 20.42 13.61
N MET A 185 2.74 19.62 14.45
CA MET A 185 1.40 19.10 14.25
C MET A 185 0.27 20.08 14.64
N CYS A 186 0.58 21.26 15.17
CA CYS A 186 -0.42 22.20 15.74
C CYS A 186 -1.42 21.47 16.66
N ASP A 187 -0.95 20.62 17.55
CA ASP A 187 -1.74 19.74 18.41
C ASP A 187 -2.74 18.79 17.66
N GLY A 188 -2.64 18.73 16.33
CA GLY A 188 -3.41 17.83 15.48
C GLY A 188 -2.88 16.40 15.51
N LYS A 189 -3.53 15.54 14.72
CA LYS A 189 -3.14 14.13 14.56
C LYS A 189 -2.97 13.78 13.09
N ALA A 190 -1.95 12.97 12.81
CA ALA A 190 -1.72 12.40 11.48
C ALA A 190 -2.68 11.24 11.19
N ASP A 191 -3.07 11.14 9.93
CA ASP A 191 -3.86 10.04 9.40
C ASP A 191 -2.98 8.92 8.83
N LEU A 192 -1.73 9.23 8.55
CA LEU A 192 -0.71 8.29 8.09
C LEU A 192 0.65 8.73 8.61
N VAL A 193 1.51 7.77 8.92
CA VAL A 193 2.94 7.98 9.09
C VAL A 193 3.68 7.23 8.00
N PHE A 194 4.56 7.95 7.29
CA PHE A 194 5.52 7.38 6.36
C PHE A 194 6.87 8.03 6.63
N THR A 195 7.86 7.25 7.11
CA THR A 195 9.08 7.84 7.64
C THR A 195 10.29 6.91 7.53
N ASP A 196 11.47 7.52 7.42
CA ASP A 196 12.76 6.86 7.17
C ASP A 196 13.83 7.33 8.18
N PRO A 197 13.78 6.83 9.44
CA PRO A 197 14.73 7.26 10.46
C PRO A 197 16.17 6.81 10.15
N PRO A 198 17.20 7.45 10.76
CA PRO A 198 18.58 7.00 10.65
C PRO A 198 18.73 5.52 11.04
N TYR A 199 19.42 4.74 10.19
CA TYR A 199 19.52 3.29 10.35
C TYR A 199 20.58 2.85 11.36
N GLY A 200 21.40 3.78 11.81
CA GLY A 200 22.54 3.46 12.64
C GLY A 200 23.63 2.67 11.90
N VAL A 201 23.88 2.91 10.63
CA VAL A 201 24.86 2.17 9.79
C VAL A 201 26.08 3.02 9.40
N SER A 202 26.12 4.31 9.75
CA SER A 202 27.17 5.29 9.38
C SER A 202 27.44 5.29 7.88
N TYR A 203 26.39 5.38 7.07
CA TYR A 203 26.53 5.30 5.62
C TYR A 203 27.29 6.50 5.07
N ARG A 204 28.40 6.25 4.34
CA ARG A 204 29.26 7.27 3.73
C ARG A 204 29.34 7.20 2.21
N GLY A 205 28.55 6.33 1.58
CA GLY A 205 28.56 6.17 0.11
C GLY A 205 29.82 5.50 -0.45
N VAL A 206 30.56 4.73 0.36
CA VAL A 206 31.81 4.06 -0.06
C VAL A 206 31.59 3.16 -1.28
N ASN A 207 30.38 2.65 -1.48
CA ASN A 207 30.00 1.81 -2.62
C ASN A 207 29.23 2.61 -3.70
N ASN A 208 29.25 3.94 -3.67
CA ASN A 208 28.58 4.75 -4.68
C ASN A 208 29.34 4.64 -6.03
N PRO A 209 28.70 4.20 -7.12
CA PRO A 209 29.32 4.11 -8.44
C PRO A 209 29.91 5.43 -8.96
N GLY A 210 29.43 6.58 -8.44
CA GLY A 210 29.93 7.91 -8.75
C GLY A 210 31.15 8.36 -7.95
N GLY A 211 31.64 7.55 -6.97
CA GLY A 211 32.79 7.89 -6.13
C GLY A 211 32.58 9.08 -5.18
N ARG A 212 31.38 9.62 -5.06
CA ARG A 212 31.05 10.74 -4.15
C ARG A 212 30.96 10.19 -2.72
N LEU A 213 31.80 10.70 -1.82
CA LEU A 213 31.70 10.47 -0.38
C LEU A 213 30.71 11.48 0.21
N TRP A 214 29.80 10.96 1.04
CA TRP A 214 28.81 11.77 1.75
C TRP A 214 29.29 12.09 3.17
N GLU A 215 28.89 13.20 3.72
CA GLU A 215 28.94 13.40 5.16
C GLU A 215 28.02 12.37 5.84
N VAL A 216 28.37 11.95 7.06
CA VAL A 216 27.52 11.01 7.81
C VAL A 216 26.22 11.73 8.16
N ILE A 217 25.08 11.09 7.86
CA ILE A 217 23.78 11.59 8.26
C ILE A 217 23.78 11.72 9.80
N GLU A 218 23.27 12.82 10.31
CA GLU A 218 23.18 13.07 11.75
C GLU A 218 22.42 11.92 12.42
N ASN A 219 22.97 11.42 13.54
CA ASN A 219 22.48 10.24 14.28
C ASN A 219 22.56 8.89 13.57
N ASP A 220 23.10 8.78 12.34
CA ASP A 220 23.29 7.49 11.67
C ASP A 220 24.53 6.72 12.19
N ASP A 221 25.30 7.31 13.07
CA ASP A 221 26.42 6.71 13.79
C ASP A 221 26.01 6.06 15.13
N LEU A 222 24.76 6.25 15.57
CA LEU A 222 24.25 5.65 16.80
C LEU A 222 24.24 4.12 16.72
N ARG A 223 24.59 3.46 17.83
CA ARG A 223 24.69 2.01 17.91
C ARG A 223 24.13 1.49 19.23
N GLY A 224 23.67 0.21 19.20
CA GLY A 224 23.24 -0.50 20.40
C GLY A 224 22.17 0.24 21.17
N GLU A 225 22.42 0.46 22.47
CA GLU A 225 21.47 1.08 23.40
C GLU A 225 21.10 2.53 23.00
N LYS A 226 22.06 3.33 22.54
CA LYS A 226 21.82 4.72 22.11
C LYS A 226 20.88 4.80 20.91
N LEU A 227 21.01 3.89 19.94
CA LEU A 227 20.08 3.79 18.82
C LEU A 227 18.67 3.40 19.32
N SER A 228 18.58 2.44 20.23
CA SER A 228 17.30 2.01 20.81
C SER A 228 16.59 3.13 21.57
N GLU A 229 17.32 3.91 22.36
CA GLU A 229 16.79 5.07 23.10
C GLU A 229 16.30 6.16 22.15
N PHE A 230 17.08 6.49 21.12
CA PHE A 230 16.71 7.44 20.09
C PHE A 230 15.42 7.04 19.36
N LEU A 231 15.38 5.81 18.86
CA LEU A 231 14.21 5.27 18.14
C LEU A 231 12.97 5.23 19.04
N LEU A 232 13.12 4.80 20.29
CA LEU A 232 12.00 4.74 21.25
C LEU A 232 11.42 6.14 21.53
N ALA A 233 12.28 7.16 21.70
CA ALA A 233 11.84 8.52 21.92
C ALA A 233 11.06 9.07 20.71
N ALA A 234 11.61 8.93 19.50
CA ALA A 234 10.96 9.34 18.26
C ALA A 234 9.64 8.59 18.01
N PHE A 235 9.61 7.27 18.22
CA PHE A 235 8.39 6.46 17.98
C PHE A 235 7.30 6.69 19.04
N LYS A 236 7.64 7.09 20.27
CA LYS A 236 6.65 7.57 21.24
C LYS A 236 5.96 8.84 20.76
N ASN A 237 6.73 9.79 20.19
CA ASN A 237 6.18 11.02 19.63
C ASN A 237 5.34 10.72 18.36
N LEU A 238 5.81 9.83 17.50
CA LEU A 238 5.07 9.34 16.34
C LEU A 238 3.73 8.73 16.77
N LYS A 239 3.75 7.81 17.74
CA LYS A 239 2.53 7.17 18.29
C LYS A 239 1.58 8.18 18.91
N ALA A 240 2.11 9.18 19.62
CA ALA A 240 1.30 10.24 20.21
C ALA A 240 0.61 11.10 19.15
N SER A 241 1.21 11.27 17.96
CA SER A 241 0.71 12.07 16.86
C SER A 241 -0.16 11.30 15.85
N LEU A 242 -0.09 9.97 15.82
CA LEU A 242 -0.88 9.14 14.91
C LEU A 242 -2.29 8.90 15.48
N ARG A 243 -3.32 9.04 14.66
CA ARG A 243 -4.70 8.66 15.02
C ARG A 243 -4.84 7.16 15.21
N LYS A 244 -5.78 6.74 16.06
CA LYS A 244 -6.13 5.32 16.19
C LYS A 244 -6.62 4.76 14.86
N LYS A 245 -6.38 3.46 14.64
CA LYS A 245 -6.71 2.73 13.40
C LYS A 245 -5.97 3.23 12.14
N ARG A 246 -5.06 4.18 12.26
CA ARG A 246 -4.26 4.69 11.15
C ARG A 246 -2.92 3.99 11.07
N ALA A 247 -2.39 3.90 9.85
CA ALA A 247 -1.20 3.13 9.55
C ALA A 247 0.10 3.91 9.75
N PHE A 248 1.16 3.18 10.05
CA PHE A 248 2.53 3.66 9.92
C PHE A 248 3.32 2.78 8.95
N TYR A 249 4.27 3.40 8.26
CA TYR A 249 5.31 2.79 7.44
C TYR A 249 6.65 3.33 7.93
N ILE A 250 7.48 2.46 8.49
CA ILE A 250 8.80 2.81 9.04
C ILE A 250 9.85 1.98 8.33
N TRP A 251 10.68 2.66 7.54
CA TRP A 251 11.81 2.04 6.83
C TRP A 251 12.95 1.76 7.79
N TYR A 252 13.74 0.73 7.50
CA TYR A 252 14.87 0.35 8.37
C TYR A 252 15.91 -0.48 7.63
N ALA A 253 17.13 -0.59 8.21
CA ALA A 253 18.15 -1.52 7.74
C ALA A 253 17.98 -2.89 8.40
N THR A 254 18.07 -3.97 7.63
CA THR A 254 17.95 -5.37 8.11
C THR A 254 18.90 -5.68 9.27
N SER A 255 20.10 -5.05 9.30
CA SER A 255 21.08 -5.23 10.38
C SER A 255 20.57 -4.80 11.76
N ASN A 256 19.63 -3.86 11.82
CA ASN A 256 19.08 -3.30 13.05
C ASN A 256 17.57 -3.63 13.23
N HIS A 257 17.10 -4.70 12.57
CA HIS A 257 15.71 -5.15 12.62
C HIS A 257 15.16 -5.28 14.05
N VAL A 258 15.92 -5.91 14.93
CA VAL A 258 15.49 -6.17 16.33
C VAL A 258 15.33 -4.87 17.10
N GLN A 259 16.27 -3.92 16.95
CA GLN A 259 16.21 -2.62 17.65
C GLN A 259 15.00 -1.82 17.19
N PHE A 260 14.72 -1.78 15.88
CA PHE A 260 13.55 -1.11 15.33
C PHE A 260 12.24 -1.76 15.81
N GLU A 261 12.13 -3.09 15.71
CA GLU A 261 10.92 -3.79 16.14
C GLU A 261 10.63 -3.59 17.62
N LEU A 262 11.64 -3.70 18.48
CA LEU A 262 11.48 -3.47 19.92
C LEU A 262 11.07 -2.02 20.20
N ALA A 263 11.73 -1.03 19.61
CA ALA A 263 11.37 0.37 19.79
C ALA A 263 9.92 0.69 19.35
N ILE A 264 9.46 0.10 18.23
CA ILE A 264 8.06 0.23 17.78
C ILE A 264 7.10 -0.36 18.82
N ARG A 265 7.38 -1.57 19.31
CA ARG A 265 6.52 -2.25 20.31
C ARG A 265 6.51 -1.53 21.65
N ASP A 266 7.68 -1.10 22.13
CA ASP A 266 7.83 -0.39 23.41
C ASP A 266 7.19 1.01 23.36
N ALA A 267 7.05 1.61 22.16
CA ALA A 267 6.27 2.81 21.96
C ALA A 267 4.74 2.58 22.00
N GLY A 268 4.25 1.32 22.03
CA GLY A 268 2.83 0.98 22.00
C GLY A 268 2.23 0.94 20.60
N LEU A 269 3.08 0.65 19.61
CA LEU A 269 2.71 0.38 18.22
C LEU A 269 2.87 -1.12 17.94
N LYS A 270 2.13 -1.63 16.95
CA LYS A 270 2.19 -3.04 16.56
C LYS A 270 2.53 -3.19 15.09
N PRO A 271 3.73 -3.71 14.76
CA PRO A 271 4.02 -4.16 13.41
C PRO A 271 3.05 -5.29 13.02
N LYS A 272 2.44 -5.20 11.85
CA LYS A 272 1.56 -6.22 11.28
C LYS A 272 2.25 -7.04 10.22
N GLN A 273 3.00 -6.37 9.34
CA GLN A 273 3.70 -6.98 8.22
C GLN A 273 5.04 -6.26 8.02
N VAL A 274 5.98 -6.97 7.41
CA VAL A 274 7.18 -6.39 6.83
C VAL A 274 6.98 -6.34 5.32
N LEU A 275 7.11 -5.15 4.76
CA LEU A 275 7.09 -4.90 3.34
C LEU A 275 8.52 -4.81 2.84
N PHE A 276 8.75 -5.15 1.58
CA PHE A 276 10.07 -5.15 0.96
C PHE A 276 10.04 -4.34 -0.33
N TRP A 277 10.77 -3.25 -0.37
CA TRP A 277 11.04 -2.59 -1.64
C TRP A 277 12.11 -3.35 -2.41
N ASN A 278 11.75 -3.93 -3.55
CA ASN A 278 12.69 -4.56 -4.47
C ASN A 278 13.41 -3.48 -5.30
N LYS A 279 14.69 -3.26 -4.99
CA LYS A 279 15.55 -2.27 -5.66
C LYS A 279 16.24 -2.81 -6.90
N GLY A 280 16.04 -4.10 -7.22
CA GLY A 280 16.94 -4.84 -8.10
C GLY A 280 18.28 -5.12 -7.42
N MET A 281 19.17 -5.80 -8.12
CA MET A 281 20.47 -6.21 -7.57
C MET A 281 21.41 -5.01 -7.38
N ILE A 282 21.91 -4.84 -6.16
CA ILE A 282 22.94 -3.87 -5.82
C ILE A 282 24.24 -4.62 -5.59
N LEU A 283 25.24 -4.40 -6.46
CA LEU A 283 26.56 -5.00 -6.31
C LEU A 283 27.24 -4.47 -5.04
N GLY A 284 27.78 -5.36 -4.21
CA GLY A 284 28.47 -5.06 -2.98
C GLY A 284 29.51 -6.12 -2.64
N HIS A 285 30.24 -5.94 -1.54
CA HIS A 285 31.26 -6.87 -1.03
C HIS A 285 30.72 -7.88 -0.02
N SER A 286 29.40 -8.18 -0.04
CA SER A 286 28.75 -9.17 0.80
C SER A 286 28.54 -10.48 0.05
N ASP A 287 28.39 -11.61 0.77
CA ASP A 287 28.14 -12.94 0.19
C ASP A 287 26.88 -12.96 -0.68
N TYR A 288 25.82 -12.32 -0.21
CA TYR A 288 24.60 -12.08 -0.99
C TYR A 288 24.47 -10.59 -1.32
N HIS A 289 24.19 -10.26 -2.57
CA HIS A 289 23.93 -8.88 -2.98
C HIS A 289 22.58 -8.42 -2.47
N TRP A 290 22.56 -7.21 -1.90
CA TRP A 290 21.32 -6.60 -1.43
C TRP A 290 20.41 -6.27 -2.61
N ALA A 291 19.19 -6.77 -2.57
CA ALA A 291 18.18 -6.52 -3.61
C ALA A 291 16.95 -5.78 -3.07
N HIS A 292 16.84 -5.62 -1.76
CA HIS A 292 15.64 -5.04 -1.14
C HIS A 292 15.96 -4.14 0.05
N GLU A 293 14.97 -3.34 0.43
CA GLU A 293 14.93 -2.58 1.67
C GLU A 293 13.62 -2.85 2.40
N PRO A 294 13.64 -3.18 3.70
CA PRO A 294 12.45 -3.53 4.44
C PRO A 294 11.78 -2.31 5.06
N CYS A 295 10.46 -2.41 5.25
CA CYS A 295 9.62 -1.42 5.90
C CYS A 295 8.64 -2.12 6.86
N PHE A 296 8.55 -1.68 8.10
CA PHE A 296 7.50 -2.09 9.01
C PHE A 296 6.19 -1.37 8.68
N TYR A 297 5.14 -2.15 8.44
CA TYR A 297 3.76 -1.69 8.33
C TYR A 297 2.97 -2.12 9.55
N GLY A 298 2.20 -1.21 10.12
CA GLY A 298 1.37 -1.50 11.29
C GLY A 298 0.52 -0.33 11.75
N CYS A 299 -0.03 -0.43 12.95
CA CYS A 299 -0.80 0.63 13.61
C CYS A 299 -0.67 0.56 15.14
N HIS A 300 -1.50 1.29 15.89
CA HIS A 300 -1.54 1.20 17.34
C HIS A 300 -1.77 -0.23 17.82
N GLU A 301 -1.16 -0.59 18.94
CA GLU A 301 -1.42 -1.88 19.57
C GLU A 301 -2.90 -2.03 19.94
N GLY A 302 -3.47 -3.23 19.69
CA GLY A 302 -4.88 -3.51 19.92
C GLY A 302 -5.84 -3.00 18.83
N GLU A 303 -5.36 -2.26 17.84
CA GLU A 303 -6.21 -1.71 16.77
C GLU A 303 -6.01 -2.48 15.43
N ASN A 304 -6.99 -2.32 14.54
CA ASN A 304 -6.87 -2.70 13.14
C ASN A 304 -6.68 -1.45 12.29
N CYS A 305 -5.70 -1.49 11.37
CA CYS A 305 -5.50 -0.39 10.43
C CYS A 305 -6.69 -0.28 9.48
N GLU A 306 -7.13 0.93 9.19
CA GLU A 306 -8.00 1.22 8.06
C GLU A 306 -7.21 1.03 6.76
N TRP A 307 -7.86 0.48 5.76
CA TRP A 307 -7.27 0.15 4.47
C TRP A 307 -8.10 0.76 3.35
N PHE A 308 -7.48 1.51 2.47
CA PHE A 308 -8.12 2.19 1.34
C PHE A 308 -7.65 1.66 -0.01
N GLY A 309 -6.58 0.87 -0.03
CA GLY A 309 -6.10 0.20 -1.23
C GLY A 309 -6.97 -0.99 -1.63
N ASP A 310 -6.70 -1.54 -2.81
CA ASP A 310 -7.30 -2.79 -3.26
C ASP A 310 -6.79 -4.01 -2.45
N ARG A 311 -7.36 -5.19 -2.70
CA ARG A 311 -6.97 -6.43 -2.03
C ARG A 311 -5.84 -7.19 -2.73
N CYS A 312 -5.28 -6.64 -3.80
CA CYS A 312 -4.24 -7.26 -4.60
C CYS A 312 -2.84 -6.76 -4.24
N GLN A 313 -2.73 -5.87 -3.23
CA GLN A 313 -1.45 -5.38 -2.77
C GLN A 313 -0.61 -6.48 -2.13
N THR A 314 0.66 -6.56 -2.53
CA THR A 314 1.61 -7.55 -2.04
C THR A 314 2.63 -6.92 -1.09
N THR A 315 3.31 -7.75 -0.30
CA THR A 315 4.38 -7.31 0.60
C THR A 315 5.69 -6.99 -0.11
N VAL A 316 5.81 -7.32 -1.40
CA VAL A 316 6.97 -6.96 -2.23
C VAL A 316 6.56 -5.86 -3.20
N TRP A 317 7.28 -4.75 -3.16
CA TRP A 317 7.04 -3.57 -3.99
C TRP A 317 8.11 -3.46 -5.06
N ASP A 318 7.75 -3.77 -6.30
CA ASP A 318 8.62 -3.67 -7.48
C ASP A 318 8.56 -2.24 -8.04
N ILE A 319 9.23 -1.32 -7.37
CA ILE A 319 9.35 0.08 -7.79
C ILE A 319 10.78 0.32 -8.23
N LYS A 320 10.95 0.76 -9.48
CA LYS A 320 12.28 1.04 -10.03
C LYS A 320 12.96 2.12 -9.20
N ARG A 321 14.24 1.92 -8.98
CA ARG A 321 15.11 2.92 -8.39
C ARG A 321 15.48 3.95 -9.46
N ASP A 322 15.49 5.22 -9.08
CA ASP A 322 15.97 6.29 -9.94
C ASP A 322 17.47 6.13 -10.25
N ASN A 323 17.95 6.91 -11.20
CA ASN A 323 19.36 6.88 -11.60
C ASN A 323 20.24 7.33 -10.43
N THR A 324 20.92 6.39 -9.77
CA THR A 324 21.75 6.63 -8.57
C THR A 324 22.93 7.57 -8.81
N ARG A 325 23.27 7.89 -10.07
CA ARG A 325 24.32 8.87 -10.39
C ARG A 325 23.90 10.31 -10.13
N GLU A 326 22.61 10.54 -10.02
CA GLU A 326 22.00 11.87 -9.81
C GLU A 326 21.57 12.09 -8.36
N TYR A 327 21.82 11.13 -7.47
CA TYR A 327 21.45 11.23 -6.06
C TYR A 327 22.21 12.36 -5.35
N VAL A 328 21.45 13.26 -4.75
CA VAL A 328 21.93 14.37 -3.90
C VAL A 328 21.96 13.94 -2.43
N HIS A 329 21.00 13.09 -2.02
CA HIS A 329 20.95 12.51 -0.67
C HIS A 329 21.34 11.02 -0.72
N PRO A 330 22.16 10.51 0.21
CA PRO A 330 22.70 9.13 0.18
C PRO A 330 21.63 8.05 0.26
N THR A 331 20.49 8.33 0.89
CA THR A 331 19.37 7.39 1.12
C THR A 331 18.07 7.83 0.46
N GLN A 332 18.14 8.65 -0.60
CA GLN A 332 16.95 9.13 -1.31
C GLN A 332 16.06 7.97 -1.76
N LYS A 333 14.77 8.07 -1.46
CA LYS A 333 13.73 7.13 -1.90
C LYS A 333 12.89 7.75 -3.01
N PRO A 334 12.48 6.96 -4.04
CA PRO A 334 11.53 7.42 -5.04
C PRO A 334 10.20 7.85 -4.39
N THR A 335 9.61 8.94 -4.87
CA THR A 335 8.28 9.42 -4.44
C THR A 335 7.20 8.36 -4.61
N ALA A 336 7.32 7.49 -5.62
CA ALA A 336 6.43 6.36 -5.88
C ALA A 336 6.23 5.42 -4.69
N LEU A 337 7.24 5.26 -3.80
CA LEU A 337 7.09 4.46 -2.58
C LEU A 337 6.12 5.09 -1.60
N ALA A 338 6.25 6.40 -1.38
CA ALA A 338 5.34 7.15 -0.51
C ALA A 338 3.94 7.23 -1.12
N ILE A 339 3.81 7.47 -2.43
CA ILE A 339 2.53 7.49 -3.15
C ILE A 339 1.77 6.17 -2.95
N LYS A 340 2.46 5.02 -3.10
CA LYS A 340 1.84 3.72 -2.88
C LYS A 340 1.32 3.53 -1.45
N ALA A 341 2.08 3.93 -0.44
CA ALA A 341 1.65 3.88 0.95
C ALA A 341 0.48 4.84 1.22
N ILE A 342 0.54 6.06 0.66
CA ILE A 342 -0.47 7.11 0.78
C ILE A 342 -1.81 6.62 0.24
N PHE A 343 -1.85 6.06 -0.96
CA PHE A 343 -3.08 5.56 -1.57
C PHE A 343 -3.68 4.38 -0.81
N ASN A 344 -2.83 3.52 -0.25
CA ASN A 344 -3.30 2.37 0.51
C ASN A 344 -3.83 2.74 1.91
N SER A 345 -3.38 3.86 2.50
CA SER A 345 -3.59 4.11 3.94
C SER A 345 -4.07 5.51 4.29
N SER A 346 -4.40 6.35 3.29
CA SER A 346 -4.97 7.70 3.52
C SER A 346 -5.89 8.14 2.39
N LYS A 347 -6.71 9.16 2.68
CA LYS A 347 -7.60 9.82 1.72
C LYS A 347 -7.07 11.21 1.35
N ALA A 348 -7.56 11.78 0.25
CA ALA A 348 -7.26 13.15 -0.15
C ALA A 348 -7.61 14.14 0.97
N GLY A 349 -6.75 15.15 1.20
CA GLY A 349 -6.87 16.14 2.26
C GLY A 349 -6.43 15.66 3.65
N GLU A 350 -6.13 14.36 3.85
CA GLU A 350 -5.66 13.83 5.13
C GLU A 350 -4.17 14.14 5.36
N THR A 351 -3.76 14.09 6.63
CA THR A 351 -2.42 14.49 7.08
C THR A 351 -1.47 13.30 7.15
N VAL A 352 -0.31 13.43 6.49
CA VAL A 352 0.81 12.49 6.53
C VAL A 352 1.95 13.09 7.35
N LEU A 353 2.42 12.36 8.35
CA LEU A 353 3.54 12.74 9.19
C LEU A 353 4.81 12.01 8.75
N ASP A 354 5.89 12.78 8.59
CA ASP A 354 7.24 12.26 8.39
C ASP A 354 8.19 12.97 9.38
N LEU A 355 8.75 12.20 10.33
CA LEU A 355 9.66 12.76 11.35
C LEU A 355 11.13 12.82 10.91
N PHE A 356 11.44 12.35 9.68
CA PHE A 356 12.81 12.30 9.14
C PHE A 356 12.77 12.62 7.64
N GLY A 357 12.60 13.92 7.33
CA GLY A 357 12.26 14.41 5.99
C GLY A 357 13.31 14.13 4.91
N GLY A 358 14.59 14.11 5.28
CA GLY A 358 15.71 13.89 4.37
C GLY A 358 15.67 14.84 3.17
N SER A 359 15.47 14.30 1.96
CA SER A 359 15.34 15.11 0.74
C SER A 359 13.90 15.55 0.44
N GLY A 360 12.89 15.18 1.26
CA GLY A 360 11.50 15.62 1.09
C GLY A 360 10.64 14.79 0.15
N SER A 361 11.01 13.53 -0.14
CA SER A 361 10.24 12.67 -1.05
C SER A 361 8.80 12.45 -0.58
N THR A 362 8.57 12.31 0.74
CA THR A 362 7.23 12.18 1.33
C THR A 362 6.39 13.44 1.10
N LEU A 363 7.01 14.63 1.21
CA LEU A 363 6.32 15.90 1.01
C LEU A 363 5.88 16.06 -0.46
N ILE A 364 6.76 15.77 -1.42
CA ILE A 364 6.42 15.81 -2.84
C ILE A 364 5.29 14.81 -3.17
N ALA A 365 5.37 13.59 -2.64
CA ALA A 365 4.30 12.60 -2.81
C ALA A 365 2.95 13.10 -2.25
N CYS A 366 2.95 13.82 -1.13
CA CYS A 366 1.75 14.42 -0.55
C CYS A 366 1.21 15.58 -1.41
N GLU A 367 2.08 16.40 -2.02
CA GLU A 367 1.67 17.44 -2.96
C GLU A 367 0.98 16.81 -4.17
N GLN A 368 1.63 15.81 -4.80
CA GLN A 368 1.11 15.10 -5.98
C GLN A 368 -0.23 14.42 -5.73
N THR A 369 -0.48 13.96 -4.51
CA THR A 369 -1.65 13.16 -4.16
C THR A 369 -2.73 13.91 -3.39
N ASN A 370 -2.59 15.23 -3.29
CA ASN A 370 -3.49 16.11 -2.52
C ASN A 370 -3.64 15.72 -1.04
N ARG A 371 -2.54 15.31 -0.40
CA ARG A 371 -2.46 15.13 1.06
C ARG A 371 -1.73 16.33 1.69
N VAL A 372 -1.94 16.55 2.99
CA VAL A 372 -1.17 17.54 3.77
C VAL A 372 0.02 16.80 4.38
N ASN A 373 1.23 17.35 4.22
CA ASN A 373 2.41 16.79 4.87
C ASN A 373 2.82 17.66 6.06
N CYS A 374 3.11 17.01 7.19
CA CYS A 374 3.84 17.58 8.31
C CYS A 374 5.18 16.83 8.38
N THR A 375 6.27 17.52 8.03
CA THR A 375 7.60 16.89 8.01
C THR A 375 8.56 17.58 8.96
N MET A 376 9.44 16.79 9.55
CA MET A 376 10.53 17.26 10.41
C MET A 376 11.86 16.86 9.79
N GLU A 377 12.80 17.79 9.82
CA GLU A 377 14.18 17.54 9.40
C GLU A 377 15.12 18.18 10.42
N PHE A 378 16.13 17.42 10.84
CA PHE A 378 17.05 17.88 11.88
C PHE A 378 18.12 18.83 11.33
N ASP A 379 18.67 18.50 10.13
CA ASP A 379 19.72 19.29 9.50
C ASP A 379 19.14 20.49 8.75
N PRO A 380 19.52 21.73 9.13
CA PRO A 380 19.08 22.95 8.45
C PRO A 380 19.39 22.97 6.94
N LYS A 381 20.46 22.33 6.49
CA LYS A 381 20.82 22.22 5.07
C LYS A 381 19.78 21.40 4.29
N TYR A 382 19.35 20.28 4.87
CA TYR A 382 18.31 19.47 4.25
C TYR A 382 16.92 20.09 4.40
N ALA A 383 16.68 20.88 5.44
CA ALA A 383 15.47 21.69 5.51
C ALA A 383 15.40 22.69 4.35
N ASP A 384 16.51 23.31 3.95
CA ASP A 384 16.58 24.16 2.75
C ASP A 384 16.35 23.35 1.46
N VAL A 385 16.92 22.15 1.37
CA VAL A 385 16.69 21.24 0.21
C VAL A 385 15.20 20.94 0.07
N ILE A 386 14.50 20.59 1.16
CA ILE A 386 13.04 20.30 1.15
C ILE A 386 12.25 21.53 0.68
N ARG A 387 12.54 22.71 1.26
CA ARG A 387 11.85 23.97 0.93
C ARG A 387 12.03 24.33 -0.54
N ARG A 388 13.26 24.26 -1.04
CA ARG A 388 13.59 24.55 -2.43
C ARG A 388 12.97 23.53 -3.38
N ARG A 389 13.09 22.21 -3.09
CA ARG A 389 12.49 21.14 -3.90
C ARG A 389 11.00 21.33 -4.06
N TRP A 390 10.27 21.59 -2.96
CA TRP A 390 8.84 21.84 -3.03
C TRP A 390 8.51 23.09 -3.86
N ALA A 391 9.21 24.19 -3.65
CA ALA A 391 8.96 25.41 -4.39
C ALA A 391 9.23 25.26 -5.89
N GLU A 392 10.33 24.61 -6.27
CA GLU A 392 10.66 24.33 -7.67
C GLU A 392 9.67 23.32 -8.29
N PHE A 393 9.19 22.35 -7.52
CA PHE A 393 8.18 21.38 -7.99
C PHE A 393 6.84 22.08 -8.30
N VAL A 394 6.41 23.04 -7.48
CA VAL A 394 5.10 23.70 -7.62
C VAL A 394 5.17 24.93 -8.54
N HIS A 395 6.28 25.67 -8.55
CA HIS A 395 6.40 26.99 -9.20
C HIS A 395 7.46 27.06 -10.30
N GLY A 396 8.19 25.98 -10.56
CA GLY A 396 9.25 25.89 -11.55
C GLY A 396 10.64 26.32 -11.03
N GLU A 397 11.68 25.90 -11.77
CA GLU A 397 13.06 26.22 -11.46
C GLU A 397 13.31 27.74 -11.41
N GLY A 398 14.17 28.16 -10.47
CA GLY A 398 14.55 29.56 -10.32
C GLY A 398 13.54 30.45 -9.59
N CYS A 399 12.46 29.87 -9.04
CA CYS A 399 11.52 30.62 -8.19
C CYS A 399 12.20 31.13 -6.89
N ASP A 400 11.64 32.18 -6.29
CA ASP A 400 12.07 32.68 -4.98
C ASP A 400 11.53 31.74 -3.86
N TRP A 401 12.17 30.59 -3.71
CA TRP A 401 11.76 29.57 -2.76
C TRP A 401 11.71 30.08 -1.30
N GLN A 402 12.53 31.07 -0.94
CA GLN A 402 12.54 31.62 0.44
C GLN A 402 11.26 32.41 0.71
N ALA A 403 10.84 33.23 -0.26
CA ALA A 403 9.58 33.97 -0.15
C ALA A 403 8.35 33.04 -0.21
N LEU A 404 8.42 31.94 -0.97
CA LEU A 404 7.35 30.95 -1.12
C LEU A 404 7.20 30.01 0.08
N THR A 405 8.22 29.94 0.94
CA THR A 405 8.24 29.09 2.14
C THR A 405 8.56 29.88 3.41
N PRO A 406 7.70 30.83 3.81
CA PRO A 406 7.97 31.70 4.96
C PRO A 406 8.01 30.93 6.27
N ALA A 407 8.75 31.46 7.23
CA ALA A 407 8.67 31.01 8.61
C ALA A 407 7.27 31.32 9.17
N VAL A 408 6.74 30.43 10.00
CA VAL A 408 5.48 30.63 10.71
C VAL A 408 5.78 31.36 11.99
N GLU A 409 5.16 32.55 12.18
CA GLU A 409 5.17 33.25 13.46
C GLU A 409 4.22 32.53 14.43
N GLU A 410 4.73 32.15 15.61
CA GLU A 410 3.97 31.48 16.68
C GLU A 410 3.40 32.48 17.69
#